data_9fad6ab573f1568e9deb4bb053fc6c07
#
_entry.id   9fad6ab573f1568e9deb4bb053fc6c07
#
_cell.length_a   1.000
_cell.length_b   1.000
_cell.length_c   1.000
_cell.angle_alpha   90.00
_cell.angle_beta   90.00
_cell.angle_gamma   90.00
#
_symmetry.space_group_name_H-M   'P 1'
#
loop_
_entity.id
_entity.type
_entity.pdbx_description
1 polymer ?
#
loop_
_entity_poly.entity_id
_entity_poly.type
_entity_poly.pdbx_seq_one_letter_code
_entity_poly.pdbx_strand_id
1 'polypeptide(L)'
;MNNKNLFKEMFFTLIPLILTNSLGILKYITNAFLVGNFLGGKAISVLSNTFPITLIFYAISIAFSTSISVLISKTFYNTENENNIINSKKIANNGYMFALITGIIVSFIIFIFDNLFLDILNTPNEILYDSRIFLLLFAVSFTPNFLQKNINESLRVLNKPNIPLIFVGINVILNNLLLYVLILNDFGIISIAIANIFSDILILLASYVYIRSHEVLKIDFSLFKIDRKIFKDISNIGLPIVFEQIIVSLIIFFETSISNLGGIICNSAFGIVGRWEEIFFVFSQSIQSLMIIYICRYYFTKDKTMIFRITINGIILSILPIVLFISIAFIFTDFACKIFLKNEDIISIAVKYFHIAGIAYCIMPIDMIFNGFIIGSAKTKFLFITNIIASISEIIIVVLLYKILNYDNMLALGCGIITYTLFTLLLNYIYYLKNVFTICKIEK
;
A
#
# COMPACT_ATOMS: atom_id res chain seq x y z
N MET A 1 -31.11 -0.34 0.81
CA MET A 1 -30.49 -1.36 1.67
C MET A 1 -30.60 -0.92 3.13
N ASN A 2 -31.01 -1.82 4.06
CA ASN A 2 -31.08 -1.49 5.49
C ASN A 2 -29.65 -1.36 6.05
N ASN A 3 -29.42 -0.41 6.99
CA ASN A 3 -28.08 -0.15 7.55
C ASN A 3 -27.43 -1.40 8.18
N LYS A 4 -28.22 -2.24 8.85
CA LYS A 4 -27.76 -3.51 9.45
C LYS A 4 -27.21 -4.49 8.40
N ASN A 5 -27.82 -4.57 7.24
CA ASN A 5 -27.36 -5.43 6.14
C ASN A 5 -26.10 -4.87 5.49
N LEU A 6 -25.98 -3.54 5.34
CA LEU A 6 -24.79 -2.87 4.84
C LEU A 6 -23.59 -3.10 5.77
N PHE A 7 -23.77 -2.91 7.09
CA PHE A 7 -22.71 -3.16 8.07
C PHE A 7 -22.20 -4.60 7.99
N LYS A 8 -23.13 -5.57 7.95
CA LYS A 8 -22.78 -6.99 7.84
C LYS A 8 -21.98 -7.27 6.55
N GLU A 9 -22.40 -6.73 5.42
CA GLU A 9 -21.68 -6.87 4.15
C GLU A 9 -20.28 -6.27 4.23
N MET A 10 -20.14 -5.05 4.76
CA MET A 10 -18.85 -4.37 4.94
C MET A 10 -17.92 -5.17 5.87
N PHE A 11 -18.44 -5.69 6.98
CA PHE A 11 -17.67 -6.52 7.91
C PHE A 11 -17.12 -7.77 7.24
N PHE A 12 -17.95 -8.53 6.52
CA PHE A 12 -17.51 -9.74 5.82
C PHE A 12 -16.58 -9.42 4.63
N THR A 13 -16.67 -8.24 4.05
CA THR A 13 -15.73 -7.77 3.01
C THR A 13 -14.38 -7.38 3.62
N LEU A 14 -14.37 -6.83 4.84
CA LEU A 14 -13.15 -6.38 5.51
C LEU A 14 -12.22 -7.56 5.86
N ILE A 15 -12.77 -8.71 6.25
CA ILE A 15 -11.97 -9.88 6.65
C ILE A 15 -11.02 -10.34 5.53
N PRO A 16 -11.45 -10.63 4.30
CA PRO A 16 -10.53 -11.02 3.24
C PRO A 16 -9.54 -9.91 2.85
N LEU A 17 -9.89 -8.63 3.04
CA LEU A 17 -8.96 -7.52 2.81
C LEU A 17 -7.82 -7.51 3.83
N ILE A 18 -8.14 -7.65 5.13
CA ILE A 18 -7.13 -7.78 6.19
C ILE A 18 -6.24 -8.99 5.91
N LEU A 19 -6.82 -10.15 5.66
CA LEU A 19 -6.05 -11.37 5.40
C LEU A 19 -5.15 -11.23 4.17
N THR A 20 -5.64 -10.62 3.09
CA THR A 20 -4.83 -10.42 1.87
C THR A 20 -3.64 -9.49 2.12
N ASN A 21 -3.85 -8.39 2.84
CA ASN A 21 -2.79 -7.44 3.16
C ASN A 21 -1.79 -8.04 4.16
N SER A 22 -2.27 -8.80 5.15
CA SER A 22 -1.41 -9.55 6.09
C SER A 22 -0.54 -10.60 5.40
N LEU A 23 -1.08 -11.32 4.40
CA LEU A 23 -0.31 -12.28 3.60
C LEU A 23 0.81 -11.60 2.80
N GLY A 24 0.63 -10.35 2.36
CA GLY A 24 1.69 -9.57 1.74
C GLY A 24 2.89 -9.37 2.67
N ILE A 25 2.65 -8.95 3.91
CA ILE A 25 3.71 -8.80 4.93
C ILE A 25 4.30 -10.17 5.29
N LEU A 26 3.48 -11.21 5.45
CA LEU A 26 3.94 -12.55 5.74
C LEU A 26 4.93 -13.06 4.67
N LYS A 27 4.69 -12.77 3.39
CA LYS A 27 5.63 -13.11 2.31
C LYS A 27 7.01 -12.47 2.53
N TYR A 28 7.05 -11.18 2.91
CA TYR A 28 8.32 -10.49 3.20
C TYR A 28 9.05 -11.09 4.41
N ILE A 29 8.32 -11.35 5.49
CA ILE A 29 8.90 -11.92 6.72
C ILE A 29 9.45 -13.32 6.46
N THR A 30 8.68 -14.17 5.77
CA THR A 30 9.10 -15.55 5.48
C THR A 30 10.28 -15.60 4.49
N ASN A 31 10.31 -14.72 3.50
CA ASN A 31 11.46 -14.58 2.61
C ASN A 31 12.72 -14.16 3.39
N ALA A 32 12.62 -13.13 4.24
CA ALA A 32 13.74 -12.67 5.05
C ALA A 32 14.23 -13.76 6.04
N PHE A 33 13.29 -14.53 6.62
CA PHE A 33 13.60 -15.65 7.51
C PHE A 33 14.36 -16.77 6.78
N LEU A 34 13.86 -17.20 5.62
CA LEU A 34 14.54 -18.25 4.83
C LEU A 34 15.92 -17.79 4.37
N VAL A 35 16.02 -16.58 3.84
CA VAL A 35 17.27 -16.01 3.36
C VAL A 35 18.28 -15.85 4.50
N GLY A 36 17.85 -15.33 5.64
CA GLY A 36 18.74 -15.12 6.79
C GLY A 36 19.30 -16.42 7.37
N ASN A 37 18.47 -17.44 7.50
CA ASN A 37 18.88 -18.70 8.09
C ASN A 37 19.72 -19.58 7.16
N PHE A 38 19.48 -19.53 5.85
CA PHE A 38 20.13 -20.43 4.89
C PHE A 38 21.22 -19.76 4.05
N LEU A 39 21.10 -18.46 3.73
CA LEU A 39 22.06 -17.73 2.89
C LEU A 39 22.91 -16.72 3.67
N GLY A 40 22.52 -16.44 4.93
CA GLY A 40 23.30 -15.59 5.84
C GLY A 40 23.16 -14.08 5.64
N GLY A 41 23.98 -13.31 6.38
CA GLY A 41 23.83 -11.86 6.48
C GLY A 41 24.08 -11.10 5.17
N LYS A 42 24.98 -11.58 4.30
CA LYS A 42 25.24 -10.95 2.99
C LYS A 42 23.98 -10.88 2.13
N ALA A 43 23.22 -11.96 2.09
CA ALA A 43 21.98 -12.04 1.31
C ALA A 43 20.87 -11.14 1.88
N ILE A 44 20.77 -11.01 3.21
CA ILE A 44 19.86 -10.04 3.85
C ILE A 44 20.27 -8.63 3.50
N SER A 45 21.57 -8.31 3.48
CA SER A 45 22.07 -6.98 3.12
C SER A 45 21.68 -6.60 1.68
N VAL A 46 21.71 -7.54 0.74
CA VAL A 46 21.24 -7.30 -0.64
C VAL A 46 19.76 -6.96 -0.67
N LEU A 47 18.91 -7.71 0.04
CA LEU A 47 17.46 -7.44 0.11
C LEU A 47 17.19 -6.07 0.72
N SER A 48 17.84 -5.74 1.84
CA SER A 48 17.65 -4.46 2.52
C SER A 48 18.13 -3.30 1.67
N ASN A 49 19.24 -3.44 0.96
CA ASN A 49 19.80 -2.41 0.09
C ASN A 49 18.91 -2.14 -1.13
N THR A 50 18.32 -3.17 -1.73
CA THR A 50 17.46 -3.03 -2.93
C THR A 50 16.01 -2.70 -2.60
N PHE A 51 15.58 -2.85 -1.34
CA PHE A 51 14.21 -2.63 -0.90
C PHE A 51 13.63 -1.26 -1.26
N PRO A 52 14.33 -0.12 -1.03
CA PRO A 52 13.78 1.20 -1.36
C PRO A 52 13.48 1.35 -2.86
N ILE A 53 14.32 0.79 -3.72
CA ILE A 53 14.11 0.83 -5.18
C ILE A 53 12.88 0.02 -5.56
N THR A 54 12.78 -1.22 -5.06
CA THR A 54 11.63 -2.10 -5.36
C THR A 54 10.33 -1.52 -4.84
N LEU A 55 10.35 -0.83 -3.68
CA LEU A 55 9.20 -0.17 -3.08
C LEU A 55 8.61 0.92 -3.98
N ILE A 56 9.46 1.79 -4.55
CA ILE A 56 9.04 2.85 -5.48
C ILE A 56 8.32 2.25 -6.69
N PHE A 57 8.88 1.19 -7.27
CA PHE A 57 8.26 0.56 -8.43
C PHE A 57 6.96 -0.18 -8.07
N TYR A 58 6.88 -0.84 -6.91
CA TYR A 58 5.63 -1.41 -6.43
C TYR A 58 4.55 -0.35 -6.19
N ALA A 59 4.92 0.84 -5.70
CA ALA A 59 3.99 1.96 -5.53
C ALA A 59 3.33 2.36 -6.86
N ILE A 60 4.08 2.35 -7.98
CA ILE A 60 3.56 2.59 -9.34
C ILE A 60 2.48 1.54 -9.67
N SER A 61 2.75 0.26 -9.44
CA SER A 61 1.80 -0.81 -9.74
C SER A 61 0.52 -0.71 -8.90
N ILE A 62 0.64 -0.37 -7.62
CA ILE A 62 -0.48 -0.17 -6.70
C ILE A 62 -1.35 1.00 -7.17
N ALA A 63 -0.74 2.15 -7.44
CA ALA A 63 -1.43 3.37 -7.81
C ALA A 63 -2.25 3.21 -9.11
N PHE A 64 -1.64 2.64 -10.14
CA PHE A 64 -2.36 2.46 -11.41
C PHE A 64 -3.36 1.32 -11.37
N SER A 65 -3.10 0.23 -10.64
CA SER A 65 -4.10 -0.84 -10.44
C SER A 65 -5.33 -0.30 -9.70
N THR A 66 -5.14 0.53 -8.67
CA THR A 66 -6.23 1.22 -7.97
C THR A 66 -6.98 2.16 -8.90
N SER A 67 -6.27 2.93 -9.73
CA SER A 67 -6.88 3.83 -10.71
C SER A 67 -7.77 3.09 -11.72
N ILE A 68 -7.29 1.99 -12.28
CA ILE A 68 -8.03 1.15 -13.22
C ILE A 68 -9.28 0.57 -12.54
N SER A 69 -9.15 0.05 -11.33
CA SER A 69 -10.27 -0.53 -10.58
C SER A 69 -11.35 0.51 -10.26
N VAL A 70 -10.97 1.74 -9.90
CA VAL A 70 -11.90 2.86 -9.68
C VAL A 70 -12.66 3.20 -10.95
N LEU A 71 -12.00 3.25 -12.11
CA LEU A 71 -12.67 3.51 -13.40
C LEU A 71 -13.62 2.38 -13.81
N ILE A 72 -13.22 1.10 -13.60
CA ILE A 72 -14.09 -0.06 -13.83
C ILE A 72 -15.33 0.06 -12.96
N SER A 73 -15.18 0.29 -11.66
CA SER A 73 -16.27 0.42 -10.70
C SER A 73 -17.22 1.57 -11.05
N LYS A 74 -16.65 2.75 -11.33
CA LYS A 74 -17.41 3.94 -11.76
C LYS A 74 -18.33 3.65 -12.95
N THR A 75 -17.84 2.89 -13.92
CA THR A 75 -18.58 2.59 -15.14
C THR A 75 -19.57 1.45 -14.91
N PHE A 76 -19.19 0.43 -14.17
CA PHE A 76 -20.01 -0.76 -13.91
C PHE A 76 -21.25 -0.45 -13.07
N TYR A 77 -21.12 0.40 -12.04
CA TYR A 77 -22.23 0.76 -11.14
C TYR A 77 -23.00 2.01 -11.58
N ASN A 78 -22.65 2.62 -12.72
CA ASN A 78 -23.42 3.74 -13.25
C ASN A 78 -24.71 3.24 -13.93
N THR A 79 -25.85 3.38 -13.27
CA THR A 79 -27.17 2.89 -13.73
C THR A 79 -27.76 3.70 -14.86
N GLU A 80 -27.25 4.90 -15.18
CA GLU A 80 -27.75 5.75 -16.25
C GLU A 80 -27.34 5.27 -17.66
N ASN A 81 -26.47 4.27 -17.77
CA ASN A 81 -25.87 3.84 -19.02
C ASN A 81 -26.22 2.38 -19.35
N GLU A 82 -27.00 2.12 -20.37
CA GLU A 82 -27.42 0.77 -20.76
C GLU A 82 -26.27 -0.19 -21.13
N ASN A 83 -25.09 0.38 -21.45
CA ASN A 83 -23.90 -0.38 -21.89
C ASN A 83 -22.81 -0.52 -20.80
N ASN A 84 -23.20 -0.52 -19.52
CA ASN A 84 -22.26 -0.52 -18.38
C ASN A 84 -21.23 -1.66 -18.44
N ILE A 85 -21.67 -2.89 -18.74
CA ILE A 85 -20.81 -4.07 -18.80
C ILE A 85 -19.81 -3.93 -19.95
N ILE A 86 -20.28 -3.52 -21.14
CA ILE A 86 -19.42 -3.38 -22.34
C ILE A 86 -18.36 -2.31 -22.12
N ASN A 87 -18.76 -1.15 -21.57
CA ASN A 87 -17.85 -0.06 -21.29
C ASN A 87 -16.85 -0.43 -20.19
N SER A 88 -17.28 -1.13 -19.13
CA SER A 88 -16.40 -1.61 -18.07
C SER A 88 -15.39 -2.65 -18.59
N LYS A 89 -15.85 -3.56 -19.48
CA LYS A 89 -14.99 -4.52 -20.17
C LYS A 89 -13.93 -3.80 -21.03
N LYS A 90 -14.34 -2.72 -21.74
CA LYS A 90 -13.40 -1.90 -22.52
C LYS A 90 -12.34 -1.26 -21.62
N ILE A 91 -12.74 -0.71 -20.45
CA ILE A 91 -11.80 -0.13 -19.48
C ILE A 91 -10.85 -1.21 -18.93
N ALA A 92 -11.36 -2.39 -18.57
CA ALA A 92 -10.54 -3.50 -18.06
C ALA A 92 -9.47 -3.93 -19.08
N ASN A 93 -9.84 -4.09 -20.35
CA ASN A 93 -8.91 -4.49 -21.41
C ASN A 93 -7.86 -3.40 -21.70
N ASN A 94 -8.27 -2.12 -21.72
CA ASN A 94 -7.31 -1.01 -21.79
C ASN A 94 -6.42 -0.93 -20.53
N GLY A 95 -6.95 -1.27 -19.36
CA GLY A 95 -6.18 -1.39 -18.11
C GLY A 95 -5.10 -2.47 -18.19
N TYR A 96 -5.37 -3.62 -18.79
CA TYR A 96 -4.36 -4.66 -19.03
C TYR A 96 -3.27 -4.17 -20.00
N MET A 97 -3.66 -3.50 -21.09
CA MET A 97 -2.71 -2.87 -22.01
C MET A 97 -1.85 -1.82 -21.33
N PHE A 98 -2.46 -0.96 -20.51
CA PHE A 98 -1.76 0.06 -19.74
C PHE A 98 -0.76 -0.58 -18.77
N ALA A 99 -1.17 -1.60 -18.01
CA ALA A 99 -0.30 -2.31 -17.06
C ALA A 99 0.86 -3.02 -17.78
N LEU A 100 0.61 -3.62 -18.94
CA LEU A 100 1.63 -4.28 -19.76
C LEU A 100 2.64 -3.28 -20.28
N ILE A 101 2.20 -2.19 -20.91
CA ILE A 101 3.08 -1.15 -21.48
C ILE A 101 3.90 -0.48 -20.36
N THR A 102 3.24 -0.05 -19.30
CA THR A 102 3.93 0.59 -18.17
C THR A 102 4.88 -0.39 -17.48
N GLY A 103 4.47 -1.66 -17.31
CA GLY A 103 5.31 -2.72 -16.76
C GLY A 103 6.59 -2.92 -17.56
N ILE A 104 6.48 -3.02 -18.88
CA ILE A 104 7.63 -3.13 -19.78
C ILE A 104 8.52 -1.89 -19.68
N ILE A 105 7.95 -0.67 -19.71
CA ILE A 105 8.71 0.58 -19.58
C ILE A 105 9.49 0.61 -18.26
N VAL A 106 8.84 0.27 -17.14
CA VAL A 106 9.50 0.21 -15.83
C VAL A 106 10.61 -0.84 -15.82
N SER A 107 10.37 -2.03 -16.38
CA SER A 107 11.40 -3.06 -16.52
C SER A 107 12.61 -2.54 -17.30
N PHE A 108 12.40 -1.86 -18.42
CA PHE A 108 13.48 -1.24 -19.20
C PHE A 108 14.22 -0.14 -18.42
N ILE A 109 13.50 0.69 -17.65
CA ILE A 109 14.12 1.71 -16.78
C ILE A 109 15.05 1.04 -15.77
N ILE A 110 14.62 -0.05 -15.14
CA ILE A 110 15.45 -0.79 -14.18
C ILE A 110 16.67 -1.38 -14.89
N PHE A 111 16.51 -1.99 -16.09
CA PHE A 111 17.61 -2.56 -16.87
C PHE A 111 18.67 -1.54 -17.31
N ILE A 112 18.25 -0.32 -17.66
CA ILE A 112 19.16 0.73 -18.15
C ILE A 112 19.86 1.44 -16.98
N PHE A 113 19.14 1.66 -15.88
CA PHE A 113 19.58 2.51 -14.77
C PHE A 113 19.94 1.71 -13.50
N ASP A 114 20.11 0.38 -13.58
CA ASP A 114 20.44 -0.49 -12.44
C ASP A 114 21.67 0.02 -11.67
N ASN A 115 22.76 0.35 -12.36
CA ASN A 115 23.97 0.88 -11.74
C ASN A 115 23.72 2.24 -11.09
N LEU A 116 23.00 3.16 -11.77
CA LEU A 116 22.67 4.47 -11.21
C LEU A 116 21.88 4.36 -9.91
N PHE A 117 20.91 3.44 -9.84
CA PHE A 117 20.14 3.22 -8.62
C PHE A 117 21.01 2.70 -7.48
N LEU A 118 21.93 1.79 -7.75
CA LEU A 118 22.85 1.24 -6.76
C LEU A 118 23.91 2.26 -6.31
N ASP A 119 24.37 3.12 -7.23
CA ASP A 119 25.29 4.22 -6.92
C ASP A 119 24.64 5.27 -6.02
N ILE A 120 23.38 5.66 -6.29
CA ILE A 120 22.60 6.58 -5.44
C ILE A 120 22.46 6.04 -4.00
N LEU A 121 22.33 4.71 -3.86
CA LEU A 121 22.24 4.06 -2.55
C LEU A 121 23.61 3.87 -1.87
N ASN A 122 24.71 4.27 -2.52
CA ASN A 122 26.09 4.00 -2.06
C ASN A 122 26.28 2.51 -1.68
N THR A 123 25.83 1.62 -2.57
CA THR A 123 25.87 0.18 -2.35
C THR A 123 27.28 -0.31 -2.11
N PRO A 124 27.57 -1.02 -0.99
CA PRO A 124 28.89 -1.57 -0.74
C PRO A 124 29.37 -2.53 -1.83
N ASN A 125 30.65 -2.43 -2.23
CA ASN A 125 31.24 -3.26 -3.30
C ASN A 125 31.04 -4.78 -3.08
N GLU A 126 30.99 -5.22 -1.83
CA GLU A 126 30.83 -6.63 -1.42
C GLU A 126 29.49 -7.23 -1.85
N ILE A 127 28.45 -6.40 -1.97
CA ILE A 127 27.09 -6.83 -2.32
C ILE A 127 26.61 -6.24 -3.67
N LEU A 128 27.43 -5.40 -4.32
CA LEU A 128 27.07 -4.67 -5.54
C LEU A 128 26.62 -5.62 -6.68
N TYR A 129 27.42 -6.66 -6.94
CA TYR A 129 27.12 -7.64 -7.98
C TYR A 129 25.81 -8.38 -7.73
N ASP A 130 25.61 -8.87 -6.48
CA ASP A 130 24.43 -9.62 -6.08
C ASP A 130 23.17 -8.72 -6.11
N SER A 131 23.31 -7.47 -5.66
CA SER A 131 22.23 -6.44 -5.70
C SER A 131 21.81 -6.12 -7.14
N ARG A 132 22.78 -6.01 -8.04
CA ARG A 132 22.54 -5.79 -9.47
C ARG A 132 21.75 -6.93 -10.09
N ILE A 133 22.20 -8.17 -9.91
CA ILE A 133 21.49 -9.35 -10.44
C ILE A 133 20.07 -9.42 -9.87
N PHE A 134 19.92 -9.16 -8.57
CA PHE A 134 18.60 -9.15 -7.94
C PHE A 134 17.67 -8.12 -8.58
N LEU A 135 18.13 -6.87 -8.82
CA LEU A 135 17.32 -5.83 -9.47
C LEU A 135 16.95 -6.18 -10.92
N LEU A 136 17.88 -6.76 -11.69
CA LEU A 136 17.60 -7.17 -13.06
C LEU A 136 16.55 -8.28 -13.14
N LEU A 137 16.62 -9.24 -12.24
CA LEU A 137 15.59 -10.30 -12.14
C LEU A 137 14.26 -9.76 -11.59
N PHE A 138 14.31 -8.80 -10.64
CA PHE A 138 13.12 -8.10 -10.17
C PHE A 138 12.41 -7.39 -11.33
N ALA A 139 13.15 -6.75 -12.24
CA ALA A 139 12.58 -6.10 -13.42
C ALA A 139 11.77 -7.09 -14.29
N VAL A 140 12.21 -8.35 -14.40
CA VAL A 140 11.45 -9.40 -15.13
C VAL A 140 10.13 -9.74 -14.43
N SER A 141 10.13 -9.80 -13.09
CA SER A 141 8.92 -10.13 -12.30
C SER A 141 7.92 -8.98 -12.23
N PHE A 142 8.35 -7.75 -12.47
CA PHE A 142 7.52 -6.56 -12.28
C PHE A 142 6.26 -6.55 -13.14
N THR A 143 6.39 -6.84 -14.44
CA THR A 143 5.24 -6.85 -15.37
C THR A 143 4.16 -7.88 -15.01
N PRO A 144 4.47 -9.18 -14.77
CA PRO A 144 3.46 -10.15 -14.32
C PRO A 144 2.85 -9.77 -12.96
N ASN A 145 3.64 -9.25 -12.02
CA ASN A 145 3.15 -8.77 -10.74
C ASN A 145 2.15 -7.61 -10.91
N PHE A 146 2.47 -6.63 -11.76
CA PHE A 146 1.57 -5.50 -12.03
C PHE A 146 0.24 -5.96 -12.68
N LEU A 147 0.29 -6.85 -13.66
CA LEU A 147 -0.92 -7.42 -14.26
C LEU A 147 -1.77 -8.16 -13.22
N GLN A 148 -1.14 -8.97 -12.37
CA GLN A 148 -1.80 -9.68 -11.28
C GLN A 148 -2.45 -8.73 -10.28
N LYS A 149 -1.75 -7.66 -9.89
CA LYS A 149 -2.27 -6.62 -9.00
C LYS A 149 -3.49 -5.93 -9.59
N ASN A 150 -3.46 -5.61 -10.89
CA ASN A 150 -4.60 -5.01 -11.59
C ASN A 150 -5.83 -5.93 -11.59
N ILE A 151 -5.66 -7.23 -11.83
CA ILE A 151 -6.76 -8.21 -11.74
C ILE A 151 -7.32 -8.26 -10.31
N ASN A 152 -6.46 -8.31 -9.30
CA ASN A 152 -6.86 -8.39 -7.91
C ASN A 152 -7.68 -7.16 -7.47
N GLU A 153 -7.22 -5.94 -7.78
CA GLU A 153 -7.92 -4.71 -7.43
C GLU A 153 -9.27 -4.61 -8.19
N SER A 154 -9.31 -5.03 -9.45
CA SER A 154 -10.55 -5.06 -10.24
C SER A 154 -11.57 -6.04 -9.67
N LEU A 155 -11.15 -7.22 -9.21
CA LEU A 155 -12.03 -8.19 -8.56
C LEU A 155 -12.58 -7.68 -7.22
N ARG A 156 -11.77 -6.94 -6.45
CA ARG A 156 -12.19 -6.32 -5.18
C ARG A 156 -13.36 -5.36 -5.40
N VAL A 157 -13.23 -4.43 -6.35
CA VAL A 157 -14.29 -3.43 -6.62
C VAL A 157 -15.53 -4.04 -7.29
N LEU A 158 -15.41 -5.19 -7.93
CA LEU A 158 -16.53 -5.98 -8.47
C LEU A 158 -17.16 -6.94 -7.44
N ASN A 159 -16.93 -6.68 -6.16
CA ASN A 159 -17.51 -7.41 -5.02
C ASN A 159 -17.08 -8.88 -4.90
N LYS A 160 -15.84 -9.18 -5.31
CA LYS A 160 -15.25 -10.53 -5.20
C LYS A 160 -13.93 -10.52 -4.42
N PRO A 161 -13.87 -9.96 -3.18
CA PRO A 161 -12.61 -9.79 -2.44
C PRO A 161 -11.97 -11.12 -1.99
N ASN A 162 -12.75 -12.20 -1.92
CA ASN A 162 -12.25 -13.53 -1.55
C ASN A 162 -11.32 -14.14 -2.61
N ILE A 163 -11.50 -13.78 -3.88
CA ILE A 163 -10.70 -14.35 -4.98
C ILE A 163 -9.26 -13.84 -4.93
N PRO A 164 -8.99 -12.52 -4.81
CA PRO A 164 -7.65 -12.01 -4.53
C PRO A 164 -6.98 -12.64 -3.31
N LEU A 165 -7.73 -12.90 -2.22
CA LEU A 165 -7.20 -13.58 -1.04
C LEU A 165 -6.65 -14.97 -1.39
N ILE A 166 -7.40 -15.76 -2.18
CA ILE A 166 -6.96 -17.09 -2.62
C ILE A 166 -5.71 -16.97 -3.50
N PHE A 167 -5.69 -16.07 -4.47
CA PHE A 167 -4.53 -15.87 -5.35
C PHE A 167 -3.28 -15.44 -4.58
N VAL A 168 -3.40 -14.48 -3.66
CA VAL A 168 -2.28 -14.04 -2.84
C VAL A 168 -1.82 -15.15 -1.90
N GLY A 169 -2.75 -15.89 -1.28
CA GLY A 169 -2.42 -17.04 -0.41
C GLY A 169 -1.63 -18.12 -1.16
N ILE A 170 -2.10 -18.52 -2.35
CA ILE A 170 -1.38 -19.49 -3.19
C ILE A 170 -0.02 -18.93 -3.63
N ASN A 171 0.06 -17.64 -3.99
CA ASN A 171 1.34 -17.00 -4.34
C ASN A 171 2.36 -17.09 -3.21
N VAL A 172 1.96 -16.79 -1.97
CA VAL A 172 2.85 -16.86 -0.79
C VAL A 172 3.36 -18.28 -0.58
N ILE A 173 2.47 -19.28 -0.65
CA ILE A 173 2.85 -20.69 -0.48
C ILE A 173 3.80 -21.15 -1.60
N LEU A 174 3.45 -20.89 -2.85
CA LEU A 174 4.30 -21.26 -4.00
C LEU A 174 5.66 -20.57 -3.96
N ASN A 175 5.68 -19.27 -3.65
CA ASN A 175 6.91 -18.51 -3.54
C ASN A 175 7.84 -19.09 -2.46
N ASN A 176 7.31 -19.35 -1.26
CA ASN A 176 8.12 -19.90 -0.17
C ASN A 176 8.62 -21.32 -0.46
N LEU A 177 7.79 -22.16 -1.06
CA LEU A 177 8.20 -23.52 -1.47
C LEU A 177 9.31 -23.48 -2.53
N LEU A 178 9.11 -22.65 -3.58
CA LEU A 178 10.11 -22.50 -4.63
C LEU A 178 11.41 -21.91 -4.08
N LEU A 179 11.32 -20.88 -3.22
CA LEU A 179 12.47 -20.26 -2.59
C LEU A 179 13.26 -21.30 -1.78
N TYR A 180 12.58 -22.08 -0.94
CA TYR A 180 13.21 -23.12 -0.13
C TYR A 180 13.92 -24.18 -0.99
N VAL A 181 13.23 -24.69 -2.04
CA VAL A 181 13.82 -25.66 -2.96
C VAL A 181 15.04 -25.10 -3.68
N LEU A 182 14.98 -23.86 -4.17
CA LEU A 182 16.09 -23.23 -4.88
C LEU A 182 17.28 -22.97 -3.97
N ILE A 183 17.05 -22.58 -2.70
CA ILE A 183 18.12 -22.42 -1.71
C ILE A 183 18.83 -23.74 -1.45
N LEU A 184 18.09 -24.86 -1.30
CA LEU A 184 18.67 -26.19 -1.09
C LEU A 184 19.46 -26.71 -2.30
N ASN A 185 19.25 -26.14 -3.49
CA ASN A 185 19.99 -26.45 -4.71
C ASN A 185 21.10 -25.42 -5.02
N ASP A 186 21.56 -24.68 -4.02
CA ASP A 186 22.70 -23.76 -4.08
C ASP A 186 22.56 -22.59 -5.10
N PHE A 187 21.33 -22.17 -5.42
CA PHE A 187 21.10 -21.00 -6.28
C PHE A 187 21.45 -19.66 -5.61
N GLY A 188 21.81 -19.66 -4.32
CA GLY A 188 22.19 -18.47 -3.58
C GLY A 188 21.08 -17.40 -3.55
N ILE A 189 21.48 -16.13 -3.63
CA ILE A 189 20.54 -14.99 -3.55
C ILE A 189 19.58 -14.89 -4.75
N ILE A 190 19.97 -15.44 -5.88
CA ILE A 190 19.17 -15.47 -7.12
C ILE A 190 17.87 -16.27 -6.92
N SER A 191 17.86 -17.24 -5.98
CA SER A 191 16.68 -18.02 -5.62
C SER A 191 15.46 -17.18 -5.27
N ILE A 192 15.65 -16.02 -4.64
CA ILE A 192 14.54 -15.12 -4.26
C ILE A 192 13.86 -14.56 -5.50
N ALA A 193 14.66 -14.05 -6.43
CA ALA A 193 14.14 -13.42 -7.63
C ALA A 193 13.49 -14.47 -8.55
N ILE A 194 14.09 -15.64 -8.69
CA ILE A 194 13.53 -16.76 -9.48
C ILE A 194 12.21 -17.22 -8.85
N ALA A 195 12.14 -17.41 -7.54
CA ALA A 195 10.93 -17.82 -6.85
C ALA A 195 9.80 -16.79 -7.07
N ASN A 196 10.11 -15.49 -7.01
CA ASN A 196 9.15 -14.41 -7.29
C ASN A 196 8.65 -14.48 -8.75
N ILE A 197 9.55 -14.57 -9.74
CA ILE A 197 9.19 -14.64 -11.16
C ILE A 197 8.24 -15.80 -11.42
N PHE A 198 8.61 -17.02 -11.00
CA PHE A 198 7.82 -18.21 -11.26
C PHE A 198 6.47 -18.18 -10.52
N SER A 199 6.44 -17.80 -9.25
CA SER A 199 5.20 -17.71 -8.48
C SER A 199 4.25 -16.66 -9.09
N ASP A 200 4.76 -15.48 -9.47
CA ASP A 200 3.94 -14.41 -10.06
C ASP A 200 3.39 -14.80 -11.44
N ILE A 201 4.18 -15.48 -12.28
CA ILE A 201 3.72 -16.00 -13.59
C ILE A 201 2.67 -17.09 -13.39
N LEU A 202 2.88 -18.06 -12.50
CA LEU A 202 1.92 -19.15 -12.26
C LEU A 202 0.58 -18.61 -11.76
N ILE A 203 0.61 -17.63 -10.83
CA ILE A 203 -0.62 -17.02 -10.33
C ILE A 203 -1.29 -16.13 -11.39
N LEU A 204 -0.52 -15.44 -12.22
CA LEU A 204 -1.08 -14.68 -13.34
C LEU A 204 -1.82 -15.63 -14.31
N LEU A 205 -1.25 -16.80 -14.64
CA LEU A 205 -1.90 -17.80 -15.46
C LEU A 205 -3.17 -18.35 -14.80
N ALA A 206 -3.13 -18.65 -13.50
CA ALA A 206 -4.31 -19.09 -12.75
C ALA A 206 -5.42 -18.05 -12.75
N SER A 207 -5.07 -16.77 -12.52
CA SER A 207 -6.04 -15.68 -12.55
C SER A 207 -6.58 -15.42 -13.96
N TYR A 208 -5.77 -15.58 -15.01
CA TYR A 208 -6.23 -15.52 -16.39
C TYR A 208 -7.29 -16.60 -16.68
N VAL A 209 -7.07 -17.85 -16.25
CA VAL A 209 -8.06 -18.92 -16.37
C VAL A 209 -9.36 -18.55 -15.65
N TYR A 210 -9.27 -17.95 -14.46
CA TYR A 210 -10.45 -17.53 -13.70
C TYR A 210 -11.23 -16.42 -14.42
N ILE A 211 -10.56 -15.39 -14.94
CA ILE A 211 -11.24 -14.25 -15.57
C ILE A 211 -11.80 -14.56 -16.96
N ARG A 212 -11.44 -15.67 -17.60
CA ARG A 212 -12.01 -16.08 -18.93
C ARG A 212 -13.54 -16.18 -18.93
N SER A 213 -14.13 -16.56 -17.79
CA SER A 213 -15.58 -16.67 -17.61
C SER A 213 -16.22 -15.40 -17.03
N HIS A 214 -15.43 -14.37 -16.69
CA HIS A 214 -15.94 -13.16 -16.05
C HIS A 214 -16.40 -12.14 -17.10
N GLU A 215 -17.63 -11.64 -16.99
CA GLU A 215 -18.25 -10.76 -17.99
C GLU A 215 -17.44 -9.48 -18.26
N VAL A 216 -16.92 -8.84 -17.20
CA VAL A 216 -16.20 -7.55 -17.29
C VAL A 216 -14.71 -7.76 -17.50
N LEU A 217 -14.09 -8.73 -16.80
CA LEU A 217 -12.63 -8.88 -16.75
C LEU A 217 -12.08 -9.81 -17.84
N LYS A 218 -12.95 -10.48 -18.60
CA LYS A 218 -12.52 -11.34 -19.71
C LYS A 218 -11.66 -10.56 -20.70
N ILE A 219 -10.48 -11.10 -21.00
CA ILE A 219 -9.60 -10.54 -22.03
C ILE A 219 -10.25 -10.75 -23.40
N ASP A 220 -10.34 -9.67 -24.14
CA ASP A 220 -10.89 -9.62 -25.48
C ASP A 220 -9.91 -8.89 -26.41
N PHE A 221 -9.22 -9.66 -27.23
CA PHE A 221 -8.20 -9.12 -28.12
C PHE A 221 -8.74 -8.09 -29.13
N SER A 222 -10.04 -8.09 -29.41
CA SER A 222 -10.66 -7.08 -30.27
C SER A 222 -10.69 -5.68 -29.58
N LEU A 223 -10.70 -5.67 -28.25
CA LEU A 223 -10.66 -4.48 -27.40
C LEU A 223 -9.24 -4.04 -27.00
N PHE A 224 -8.22 -4.82 -27.38
CA PHE A 224 -6.81 -4.48 -27.20
C PHE A 224 -6.36 -3.37 -28.15
N LYS A 225 -7.06 -2.25 -28.07
CA LYS A 225 -6.73 -1.01 -28.81
C LYS A 225 -6.50 0.10 -27.79
N ILE A 226 -5.39 0.81 -27.93
CA ILE A 226 -5.06 1.94 -27.05
C ILE A 226 -6.12 3.03 -27.22
N ASP A 227 -6.96 3.19 -26.20
CA ASP A 227 -7.88 4.32 -26.11
C ASP A 227 -7.21 5.44 -25.29
N ARG A 228 -6.78 6.50 -26.00
CA ARG A 228 -6.08 7.64 -25.39
C ARG A 228 -6.86 8.29 -24.26
N LYS A 229 -8.20 8.30 -24.33
CA LYS A 229 -9.04 8.88 -23.28
C LYS A 229 -8.96 8.02 -22.01
N ILE A 230 -9.09 6.69 -22.14
CA ILE A 230 -8.98 5.78 -21.00
C ILE A 230 -7.59 5.85 -20.37
N PHE A 231 -6.52 5.86 -21.18
CA PHE A 231 -5.15 6.01 -20.71
C PHE A 231 -4.93 7.32 -19.94
N LYS A 232 -5.48 8.43 -20.45
CA LYS A 232 -5.45 9.73 -19.78
C LYS A 232 -6.23 9.70 -18.45
N ASP A 233 -7.38 9.04 -18.41
CA ASP A 233 -8.19 8.94 -17.20
C ASP A 233 -7.49 8.08 -16.14
N ILE A 234 -6.86 6.95 -16.52
CA ILE A 234 -6.03 6.13 -15.65
C ILE A 234 -4.88 6.98 -15.08
N SER A 235 -4.16 7.71 -15.93
CA SER A 235 -3.04 8.54 -15.50
C SER A 235 -3.48 9.70 -14.59
N ASN A 236 -4.61 10.34 -14.87
CA ASN A 236 -5.13 11.43 -14.05
C ASN A 236 -5.48 11.02 -12.62
N ILE A 237 -5.91 9.77 -12.41
CA ILE A 237 -6.20 9.22 -11.09
C ILE A 237 -4.93 8.62 -10.45
N GLY A 238 -4.13 7.90 -11.25
CA GLY A 238 -2.99 7.14 -10.75
C GLY A 238 -1.77 7.98 -10.43
N LEU A 239 -1.40 8.95 -11.29
CA LEU A 239 -0.21 9.77 -11.06
C LEU A 239 -0.20 10.51 -9.72
N PRO A 240 -1.30 11.14 -9.27
CA PRO A 240 -1.32 11.75 -7.93
C PRO A 240 -1.05 10.75 -6.81
N ILE A 241 -1.52 9.49 -6.93
CA ILE A 241 -1.25 8.43 -5.95
C ILE A 241 0.22 8.00 -6.00
N VAL A 242 0.83 7.92 -7.20
CA VAL A 242 2.28 7.64 -7.33
C VAL A 242 3.09 8.71 -6.62
N PHE A 243 2.80 9.99 -6.89
CA PHE A 243 3.52 11.09 -6.25
C PHE A 243 3.28 11.16 -4.74
N GLU A 244 2.09 10.83 -4.27
CA GLU A 244 1.80 10.68 -2.84
C GLU A 244 2.74 9.65 -2.19
N GLN A 245 2.87 8.46 -2.79
CA GLN A 245 3.75 7.40 -2.27
C GLN A 245 5.23 7.79 -2.28
N ILE A 246 5.65 8.58 -3.28
CA ILE A 246 7.01 9.13 -3.31
C ILE A 246 7.23 10.11 -2.15
N ILE A 247 6.27 10.99 -1.87
CA ILE A 247 6.35 11.92 -0.74
C ILE A 247 6.44 11.17 0.58
N VAL A 248 5.58 10.17 0.80
CA VAL A 248 5.63 9.33 2.01
C VAL A 248 7.00 8.67 2.16
N SER A 249 7.58 8.16 1.07
CA SER A 249 8.93 7.57 1.11
C SER A 249 10.02 8.60 1.47
N LEU A 250 9.90 9.84 0.99
CA LEU A 250 10.84 10.92 1.35
C LEU A 250 10.71 11.33 2.82
N ILE A 251 9.50 11.31 3.38
CA ILE A 251 9.29 11.57 4.80
C ILE A 251 9.91 10.47 5.66
N ILE A 252 9.70 9.20 5.34
CA ILE A 252 10.34 8.08 6.05
C ILE A 252 11.86 8.21 6.01
N PHE A 253 12.43 8.63 4.86
CA PHE A 253 13.87 8.90 4.77
C PHE A 253 14.31 10.05 5.68
N PHE A 254 13.54 11.15 5.75
CA PHE A 254 13.80 12.28 6.66
C PHE A 254 13.73 11.84 8.13
N GLU A 255 12.67 11.12 8.53
CA GLU A 255 12.52 10.60 9.90
C GLU A 255 13.68 9.69 10.30
N THR A 256 14.08 8.77 9.41
CA THR A 256 15.24 7.90 9.62
C THR A 256 16.51 8.71 9.79
N SER A 257 16.70 9.78 9.01
CA SER A 257 17.87 10.66 9.12
C SER A 257 17.92 11.37 10.48
N ILE A 258 16.78 11.84 10.99
CA ILE A 258 16.70 12.46 12.32
C ILE A 258 16.93 11.42 13.43
N SER A 259 16.40 10.19 13.29
CA SER A 259 16.66 9.12 14.27
C SER A 259 18.15 8.76 14.36
N ASN A 260 18.86 8.76 13.23
CA ASN A 260 20.29 8.49 13.15
C ASN A 260 21.13 9.54 13.90
N LEU A 261 20.68 10.80 13.98
CA LEU A 261 21.36 11.85 14.76
C LEU A 261 21.40 11.52 16.26
N GLY A 262 20.45 10.74 16.77
CA GLY A 262 20.45 10.22 18.15
C GLY A 262 21.32 8.97 18.35
N GLY A 263 22.06 8.53 17.33
CA GLY A 263 22.93 7.37 17.37
C GLY A 263 22.21 6.01 17.26
N ILE A 264 22.98 4.94 17.42
CA ILE A 264 22.51 3.55 17.21
C ILE A 264 21.31 3.21 18.12
N ILE A 265 21.29 3.70 19.36
CA ILE A 265 20.26 3.41 20.34
C ILE A 265 18.92 4.00 19.88
N CYS A 266 18.90 5.26 19.46
CA CYS A 266 17.71 5.94 18.98
C CYS A 266 17.20 5.34 17.66
N ASN A 267 18.10 5.04 16.73
CA ASN A 267 17.72 4.40 15.46
C ASN A 267 17.15 2.99 15.68
N SER A 268 17.72 2.22 16.61
CA SER A 268 17.17 0.90 16.96
C SER A 268 15.79 1.01 17.60
N ALA A 269 15.57 2.00 18.48
CA ALA A 269 14.27 2.27 19.09
C ALA A 269 13.22 2.67 18.03
N PHE A 270 13.58 3.57 17.10
CA PHE A 270 12.75 3.94 15.95
C PHE A 270 12.38 2.72 15.10
N GLY A 271 13.35 1.85 14.80
CA GLY A 271 13.12 0.63 14.05
C GLY A 271 12.18 -0.37 14.72
N ILE A 272 12.22 -0.52 16.06
CA ILE A 272 11.31 -1.39 16.82
C ILE A 272 9.86 -0.89 16.67
N VAL A 273 9.64 0.41 16.87
CA VAL A 273 8.30 1.00 16.76
C VAL A 273 7.78 0.95 15.33
N GLY A 274 8.65 1.18 14.33
CA GLY A 274 8.30 1.05 12.91
C GLY A 274 7.78 -0.34 12.53
N ARG A 275 8.25 -1.43 13.20
CA ARG A 275 7.68 -2.79 12.96
C ARG A 275 6.23 -2.90 13.42
N TRP A 276 5.87 -2.25 14.52
CA TRP A 276 4.48 -2.18 14.96
C TRP A 276 3.64 -1.30 14.06
N GLU A 277 4.20 -0.21 13.56
CA GLU A 277 3.56 0.66 12.57
C GLU A 277 3.18 -0.11 11.31
N GLU A 278 4.08 -0.94 10.77
CA GLU A 278 3.79 -1.80 9.61
C GLU A 278 2.56 -2.69 9.85
N ILE A 279 2.43 -3.27 11.07
CA ILE A 279 1.28 -4.10 11.45
C ILE A 279 0.00 -3.24 11.52
N PHE A 280 0.06 -2.06 12.16
CA PHE A 280 -1.07 -1.14 12.27
C PHE A 280 -1.51 -0.62 10.91
N PHE A 281 -0.55 -0.39 10.02
CA PHE A 281 -0.81 0.04 8.65
C PHE A 281 -1.61 -0.98 7.84
N VAL A 282 -1.39 -2.28 8.03
CA VAL A 282 -2.18 -3.34 7.37
C VAL A 282 -3.67 -3.20 7.66
N PHE A 283 -4.04 -3.01 8.92
CA PHE A 283 -5.44 -2.84 9.30
C PHE A 283 -6.02 -1.55 8.72
N SER A 284 -5.27 -0.45 8.83
CA SER A 284 -5.67 0.87 8.33
C SER A 284 -5.83 0.87 6.81
N GLN A 285 -4.91 0.25 6.07
CA GLN A 285 -4.98 0.07 4.62
C GLN A 285 -6.15 -0.82 4.19
N SER A 286 -6.52 -1.80 5.02
CA SER A 286 -7.67 -2.67 4.73
C SER A 286 -8.99 -1.90 4.86
N ILE A 287 -9.09 -0.98 5.83
CA ILE A 287 -10.22 -0.05 5.96
C ILE A 287 -10.27 0.91 4.77
N GLN A 288 -9.13 1.47 4.36
CA GLN A 288 -9.04 2.29 3.14
C GLN A 288 -9.57 1.54 1.91
N SER A 289 -9.11 0.30 1.71
CA SER A 289 -9.53 -0.55 0.58
C SER A 289 -11.04 -0.84 0.63
N LEU A 290 -11.57 -1.10 1.83
CA LEU A 290 -13.01 -1.26 2.04
C LEU A 290 -13.78 -0.01 1.61
N MET A 291 -13.32 1.17 2.05
CA MET A 291 -13.94 2.43 1.69
C MET A 291 -13.89 2.68 0.19
N ILE A 292 -12.78 2.43 -0.48
CA ILE A 292 -12.66 2.56 -1.94
C ILE A 292 -13.74 1.71 -2.63
N ILE A 293 -13.90 0.43 -2.25
CA ILE A 293 -14.87 -0.49 -2.85
C ILE A 293 -16.30 0.07 -2.76
N TYR A 294 -16.72 0.48 -1.55
CA TYR A 294 -18.10 0.92 -1.33
C TYR A 294 -18.36 2.34 -1.83
N ILE A 295 -17.39 3.25 -1.71
CA ILE A 295 -17.53 4.61 -2.24
C ILE A 295 -17.57 4.60 -3.77
N CYS A 296 -16.71 3.83 -4.46
CA CYS A 296 -16.79 3.68 -5.92
C CYS A 296 -18.17 3.26 -6.40
N ARG A 297 -18.87 2.41 -5.63
CA ARG A 297 -20.19 1.90 -5.99
C ARG A 297 -21.29 2.95 -5.86
N TYR A 298 -21.28 3.75 -4.79
CA TYR A 298 -22.39 4.63 -4.44
C TYR A 298 -22.13 6.12 -4.72
N TYR A 299 -20.89 6.55 -4.89
CA TYR A 299 -20.55 7.94 -5.14
C TYR A 299 -21.07 8.42 -6.51
N PHE A 300 -20.94 7.60 -7.54
CA PHE A 300 -21.34 7.96 -8.90
C PHE A 300 -22.83 7.82 -9.14
N THR A 301 -23.55 7.09 -8.28
CA THR A 301 -25.04 7.08 -8.24
C THR A 301 -25.62 8.25 -7.47
N LYS A 302 -24.77 9.12 -6.89
CA LYS A 302 -25.14 10.30 -6.09
C LYS A 302 -25.99 9.98 -4.84
N ASP A 303 -26.01 8.72 -4.38
CA ASP A 303 -26.75 8.32 -3.18
C ASP A 303 -26.01 8.76 -1.91
N LYS A 304 -26.31 9.98 -1.48
CA LYS A 304 -25.73 10.62 -0.30
C LYS A 304 -26.00 9.85 0.98
N THR A 305 -27.20 9.29 1.11
CA THR A 305 -27.59 8.58 2.34
C THR A 305 -26.75 7.31 2.51
N MET A 306 -26.46 6.63 1.40
CA MET A 306 -25.57 5.47 1.39
C MET A 306 -24.13 5.86 1.67
N ILE A 307 -23.60 6.94 1.08
CA ILE A 307 -22.25 7.43 1.34
C ILE A 307 -22.08 7.72 2.84
N PHE A 308 -23.02 8.40 3.47
CA PHE A 308 -22.99 8.71 4.89
C PHE A 308 -23.01 7.43 5.75
N ARG A 309 -23.90 6.46 5.43
CA ARG A 309 -23.96 5.16 6.14
C ARG A 309 -22.68 4.37 5.97
N ILE A 310 -22.07 4.35 4.79
CA ILE A 310 -20.78 3.69 4.53
C ILE A 310 -19.69 4.30 5.42
N THR A 311 -19.64 5.62 5.50
CA THR A 311 -18.64 6.32 6.34
C THR A 311 -18.82 6.00 7.82
N ILE A 312 -20.05 6.04 8.35
CA ILE A 312 -20.33 5.67 9.74
C ILE A 312 -19.94 4.21 10.01
N ASN A 313 -20.33 3.30 9.13
CA ASN A 313 -19.98 1.89 9.29
C ASN A 313 -18.46 1.68 9.22
N GLY A 314 -17.74 2.43 8.38
CA GLY A 314 -16.28 2.45 8.34
C GLY A 314 -15.68 2.88 9.69
N ILE A 315 -16.20 3.96 10.29
CA ILE A 315 -15.78 4.43 11.62
C ILE A 315 -16.05 3.35 12.70
N ILE A 316 -17.21 2.72 12.70
CA ILE A 316 -17.51 1.65 13.64
C ILE A 316 -16.55 0.46 13.48
N LEU A 317 -16.25 0.07 12.24
CA LEU A 317 -15.32 -1.02 11.95
C LEU A 317 -13.86 -0.68 12.32
N SER A 318 -13.49 0.61 12.35
CA SER A 318 -12.17 1.05 12.79
C SER A 318 -11.98 1.03 14.32
N ILE A 319 -13.05 0.94 15.09
CA ILE A 319 -12.95 0.91 16.58
C ILE A 319 -12.12 -0.28 17.05
N LEU A 320 -12.33 -1.47 16.47
CA LEU A 320 -11.59 -2.67 16.88
C LEU A 320 -10.07 -2.53 16.70
N PRO A 321 -9.54 -2.18 15.52
CA PRO A 321 -8.09 -1.94 15.38
C PRO A 321 -7.60 -0.78 16.26
N ILE A 322 -8.37 0.29 16.45
CA ILE A 322 -7.98 1.40 17.33
C ILE A 322 -7.80 0.91 18.77
N VAL A 323 -8.74 0.14 19.30
CA VAL A 323 -8.63 -0.44 20.67
C VAL A 323 -7.41 -1.34 20.77
N LEU A 324 -7.14 -2.16 19.74
CA LEU A 324 -5.94 -2.98 19.68
C LEU A 324 -4.65 -2.14 19.70
N PHE A 325 -4.61 -1.06 18.91
CA PHE A 325 -3.44 -0.18 18.82
C PHE A 325 -3.19 0.57 20.14
N ILE A 326 -4.26 1.09 20.77
CA ILE A 326 -4.18 1.68 22.12
C ILE A 326 -3.62 0.67 23.11
N SER A 327 -4.11 -0.57 23.09
CA SER A 327 -3.66 -1.61 24.01
C SER A 327 -2.17 -1.90 23.83
N ILE A 328 -1.67 -2.03 22.60
CA ILE A 328 -0.26 -2.30 22.31
C ILE A 328 0.60 -1.08 22.64
N ALA A 329 0.19 0.12 22.20
CA ALA A 329 0.99 1.33 22.32
C ALA A 329 1.04 1.92 23.72
N PHE A 330 0.06 1.64 24.59
CA PHE A 330 -0.04 2.28 25.92
C PHE A 330 -0.11 1.30 27.09
N ILE A 331 -0.69 0.10 26.92
CA ILE A 331 -0.84 -0.88 28.01
C ILE A 331 0.27 -1.93 27.97
N PHE A 332 0.57 -2.47 26.80
CA PHE A 332 1.52 -3.56 26.60
C PHE A 332 2.82 -3.10 25.92
N THR A 333 3.15 -1.81 25.95
CA THR A 333 4.26 -1.20 25.21
C THR A 333 5.62 -1.83 25.55
N ASP A 334 5.92 -2.01 26.83
CA ASP A 334 7.17 -2.63 27.28
C ASP A 334 7.29 -4.06 26.76
N PHE A 335 6.24 -4.87 26.89
CA PHE A 335 6.19 -6.23 26.34
C PHE A 335 6.34 -6.21 24.80
N ALA A 336 5.65 -5.32 24.11
CA ALA A 336 5.70 -5.19 22.65
C ALA A 336 7.14 -4.86 22.17
N CYS A 337 7.86 -3.97 22.87
CA CYS A 337 9.23 -3.65 22.55
C CYS A 337 10.18 -4.84 22.85
N LYS A 338 9.98 -5.56 23.96
CA LYS A 338 10.78 -6.71 24.36
C LYS A 338 10.68 -7.91 23.42
N ILE A 339 9.65 -8.01 22.60
CA ILE A 339 9.54 -9.04 21.55
C ILE A 339 10.71 -8.95 20.56
N PHE A 340 11.14 -7.74 20.22
CA PHE A 340 12.16 -7.51 19.19
C PHE A 340 13.58 -7.44 19.73
N LEU A 341 13.77 -6.93 20.97
CA LEU A 341 15.09 -6.70 21.53
C LEU A 341 15.06 -6.77 23.05
N LYS A 342 16.20 -7.18 23.68
CA LYS A 342 16.30 -7.31 25.14
C LYS A 342 17.17 -6.22 25.80
N ASN A 343 17.67 -5.25 25.02
CA ASN A 343 18.52 -4.16 25.56
C ASN A 343 17.64 -3.10 26.24
N GLU A 344 17.77 -2.93 27.55
CA GLU A 344 16.94 -2.04 28.38
C GLU A 344 17.06 -0.55 27.97
N ASP A 345 18.25 -0.10 27.55
CA ASP A 345 18.44 1.31 27.11
C ASP A 345 17.62 1.60 25.85
N ILE A 346 17.66 0.69 24.87
CA ILE A 346 16.88 0.82 23.63
C ILE A 346 15.38 0.71 23.92
N ILE A 347 14.97 -0.21 24.79
CA ILE A 347 13.56 -0.40 25.16
C ILE A 347 13.02 0.86 25.83
N SER A 348 13.77 1.47 26.76
CA SER A 348 13.32 2.68 27.45
C SER A 348 13.02 3.85 26.50
N ILE A 349 13.83 4.01 25.46
CA ILE A 349 13.63 5.03 24.43
C ILE A 349 12.48 4.62 23.49
N ALA A 350 12.42 3.35 23.08
CA ALA A 350 11.34 2.84 22.22
C ALA A 350 9.97 3.01 22.87
N VAL A 351 9.84 2.71 24.19
CA VAL A 351 8.58 2.87 24.93
C VAL A 351 8.15 4.35 24.96
N LYS A 352 9.06 5.28 25.25
CA LYS A 352 8.75 6.72 25.24
C LYS A 352 8.29 7.19 23.86
N TYR A 353 9.03 6.80 22.82
CA TYR A 353 8.68 7.13 21.43
C TYR A 353 7.34 6.52 21.03
N PHE A 354 7.09 5.26 21.38
CA PHE A 354 5.86 4.56 21.04
C PHE A 354 4.63 5.19 21.72
N HIS A 355 4.76 5.69 22.95
CA HIS A 355 3.68 6.43 23.61
C HIS A 355 3.31 7.71 22.86
N ILE A 356 4.28 8.40 22.27
CA ILE A 356 4.02 9.63 21.50
C ILE A 356 3.47 9.26 20.11
N ALA A 357 4.21 8.46 19.33
CA ALA A 357 3.81 8.07 17.99
C ALA A 357 2.52 7.23 17.96
N GLY A 358 2.24 6.49 19.04
CA GLY A 358 1.03 5.69 19.21
C GLY A 358 -0.27 6.50 19.10
N ILE A 359 -0.24 7.80 19.44
CA ILE A 359 -1.39 8.68 19.24
C ILE A 359 -1.69 8.80 17.74
N ALA A 360 -0.68 8.99 16.91
CA ALA A 360 -0.83 9.06 15.46
C ALA A 360 -1.37 7.74 14.90
N TYR A 361 -0.84 6.61 15.34
CA TYR A 361 -1.28 5.28 14.89
C TYR A 361 -2.72 4.97 15.25
N CYS A 362 -3.23 5.50 16.37
CA CYS A 362 -4.65 5.39 16.74
C CYS A 362 -5.56 6.25 15.84
N ILE A 363 -5.06 7.34 15.31
CA ILE A 363 -5.80 8.23 14.40
C ILE A 363 -5.80 7.68 12.95
N MET A 364 -4.74 6.99 12.56
CA MET A 364 -4.53 6.48 11.20
C MET A 364 -5.73 5.71 10.61
N PRO A 365 -6.41 4.77 11.29
CA PRO A 365 -7.56 4.07 10.70
C PRO A 365 -8.72 5.01 10.33
N ILE A 366 -8.89 6.12 11.05
CA ILE A 366 -9.93 7.11 10.78
C ILE A 366 -9.53 7.96 9.56
N ASP A 367 -8.27 8.39 9.47
CA ASP A 367 -7.77 9.10 8.28
C ASP A 367 -7.93 8.26 7.01
N MET A 368 -7.63 6.96 7.09
CA MET A 368 -7.77 6.02 5.97
C MET A 368 -9.21 5.87 5.46
N ILE A 369 -10.23 6.17 6.28
CA ILE A 369 -11.63 6.22 5.83
C ILE A 369 -11.84 7.37 4.84
N PHE A 370 -11.36 8.57 5.18
CA PHE A 370 -11.51 9.75 4.32
C PHE A 370 -10.59 9.70 3.11
N ASN A 371 -9.40 9.14 3.28
CA ASN A 371 -8.48 8.85 2.19
C ASN A 371 -9.13 7.88 1.17
N GLY A 372 -9.73 6.79 1.64
CA GLY A 372 -10.48 5.85 0.82
C GLY A 372 -11.68 6.49 0.11
N PHE A 373 -12.36 7.47 0.75
CA PHE A 373 -13.41 8.26 0.11
C PHE A 373 -12.86 9.09 -1.06
N ILE A 374 -11.72 9.76 -0.87
CA ILE A 374 -11.11 10.60 -1.92
C ILE A 374 -10.70 9.75 -3.12
N ILE A 375 -10.06 8.60 -2.89
CA ILE A 375 -9.66 7.68 -3.96
C ILE A 375 -10.89 7.10 -4.65
N GLY A 376 -11.86 6.60 -3.89
CA GLY A 376 -13.09 6.00 -4.42
C GLY A 376 -13.94 6.99 -5.22
N SER A 377 -13.87 8.29 -4.92
CA SER A 377 -14.51 9.36 -5.70
C SER A 377 -13.69 9.82 -6.92
N ALA A 378 -12.53 9.20 -7.19
CA ALA A 378 -11.59 9.57 -8.26
C ALA A 378 -11.05 11.02 -8.16
N LYS A 379 -10.91 11.56 -6.94
CA LYS A 379 -10.45 12.94 -6.68
C LYS A 379 -9.01 12.99 -6.11
N THR A 380 -8.15 12.11 -6.57
CA THR A 380 -6.80 11.81 -6.03
C THR A 380 -5.83 13.01 -6.06
N LYS A 381 -6.07 14.02 -6.91
CA LYS A 381 -5.27 15.26 -6.90
C LYS A 381 -5.33 15.99 -5.55
N PHE A 382 -6.48 15.93 -4.87
CA PHE A 382 -6.60 16.53 -3.55
C PHE A 382 -5.74 15.79 -2.52
N LEU A 383 -5.72 14.45 -2.59
CA LEU A 383 -4.89 13.61 -1.73
C LEU A 383 -3.40 13.96 -1.84
N PHE A 384 -2.90 14.13 -3.06
CA PHE A 384 -1.53 14.58 -3.29
C PHE A 384 -1.22 15.92 -2.61
N ILE A 385 -2.13 16.91 -2.73
CA ILE A 385 -1.97 18.23 -2.11
C ILE A 385 -1.99 18.13 -0.58
N THR A 386 -2.91 17.35 0.00
CA THR A 386 -2.98 17.17 1.46
C THR A 386 -1.73 16.53 2.02
N ASN A 387 -1.16 15.54 1.33
CA ASN A 387 0.08 14.90 1.76
C ASN A 387 1.29 15.85 1.69
N ILE A 388 1.38 16.71 0.66
CA ILE A 388 2.42 17.77 0.63
C ILE A 388 2.31 18.69 1.84
N ILE A 389 1.11 19.20 2.13
CA ILE A 389 0.90 20.14 3.25
C ILE A 389 1.24 19.46 4.58
N ALA A 390 0.77 18.23 4.78
CA ALA A 390 1.04 17.47 5.99
C ALA A 390 2.54 17.17 6.16
N SER A 391 3.23 16.77 5.08
CA SER A 391 4.68 16.52 5.11
C SER A 391 5.49 17.77 5.43
N ILE A 392 5.13 18.90 4.84
CA ILE A 392 5.79 20.18 5.17
C ILE A 392 5.55 20.55 6.64
N SER A 393 4.33 20.36 7.17
CA SER A 393 4.01 20.65 8.58
C SER A 393 4.80 19.74 9.53
N GLU A 394 4.97 18.47 9.20
CA GLU A 394 5.80 17.53 9.94
C GLU A 394 7.27 17.98 9.99
N ILE A 395 7.87 18.25 8.82
CA ILE A 395 9.26 18.72 8.74
C ILE A 395 9.47 19.98 9.58
N ILE A 396 8.54 20.95 9.48
CA ILE A 396 8.61 22.20 10.25
C ILE A 396 8.60 21.91 11.76
N ILE A 397 7.68 21.07 12.25
CA ILE A 397 7.57 20.74 13.67
C ILE A 397 8.81 19.99 14.15
N VAL A 398 9.28 18.99 13.41
CA VAL A 398 10.50 18.23 13.77
C VAL A 398 11.71 19.14 13.85
N VAL A 399 11.93 20.00 12.84
CA VAL A 399 13.06 20.93 12.82
C VAL A 399 12.94 21.97 13.94
N LEU A 400 11.76 22.51 14.22
CA LEU A 400 11.52 23.46 15.28
C LEU A 400 11.81 22.84 16.64
N LEU A 401 11.26 21.68 16.94
CA LEU A 401 11.48 21.02 18.23
C LEU A 401 12.93 20.57 18.40
N TYR A 402 13.52 19.93 17.40
CA TYR A 402 14.86 19.38 17.51
C TYR A 402 15.96 20.45 17.46
N LYS A 403 15.94 21.35 16.43
CA LYS A 403 17.05 22.33 16.23
C LYS A 403 16.88 23.65 16.99
N ILE A 404 15.64 24.11 17.19
CA ILE A 404 15.40 25.43 17.80
C ILE A 404 15.15 25.30 19.29
N LEU A 405 14.31 24.36 19.70
CA LEU A 405 13.96 24.16 21.11
C LEU A 405 14.83 23.13 21.81
N ASN A 406 15.76 22.46 21.10
CA ASN A 406 16.70 21.46 21.62
C ASN A 406 16.02 20.29 22.38
N TYR A 407 14.83 19.89 21.92
CA TYR A 407 14.18 18.71 22.45
C TYR A 407 14.86 17.42 21.93
N ASP A 408 14.62 16.31 22.63
CA ASP A 408 15.06 14.98 22.20
C ASP A 408 14.52 14.66 20.79
N ASN A 409 15.39 14.05 19.95
CA ASN A 409 15.05 13.70 18.56
C ASN A 409 13.85 12.77 18.47
N MET A 410 13.69 11.80 19.39
CA MET A 410 12.54 10.88 19.41
C MET A 410 11.23 11.60 19.75
N LEU A 411 11.25 12.56 20.67
CA LEU A 411 10.09 13.39 20.98
C LEU A 411 9.74 14.26 19.77
N ALA A 412 10.72 14.86 19.11
CA ALA A 412 10.49 15.68 17.93
C ALA A 412 9.86 14.87 16.80
N LEU A 413 10.37 13.64 16.52
CA LEU A 413 9.81 12.71 15.53
C LEU A 413 8.37 12.31 15.88
N GLY A 414 8.09 11.92 17.11
CA GLY A 414 6.74 11.53 17.53
C GLY A 414 5.73 12.68 17.37
N CYS A 415 6.11 13.92 17.72
CA CYS A 415 5.28 15.10 17.49
C CYS A 415 5.09 15.41 15.99
N GLY A 416 6.11 15.16 15.17
CA GLY A 416 6.05 15.30 13.72
C GLY A 416 4.98 14.37 13.11
N ILE A 417 5.04 13.08 13.41
CA ILE A 417 4.09 12.07 12.94
C ILE A 417 2.65 12.39 13.39
N ILE A 418 2.46 12.85 14.65
CA ILE A 418 1.15 13.31 15.13
C ILE A 418 0.66 14.48 14.27
N THR A 419 1.52 15.46 14.02
CA THR A 419 1.18 16.62 13.21
C THR A 419 0.78 16.22 11.80
N TYR A 420 1.55 15.35 11.14
CA TYR A 420 1.24 14.80 9.82
C TYR A 420 -0.14 14.16 9.80
N THR A 421 -0.40 13.20 10.70
CA THR A 421 -1.67 12.46 10.73
C THR A 421 -2.87 13.33 11.09
N LEU A 422 -2.71 14.34 11.92
CA LEU A 422 -3.77 15.32 12.22
C LEU A 422 -4.07 16.20 11.02
N PHE A 423 -3.06 16.70 10.30
CA PHE A 423 -3.28 17.52 9.11
C PHE A 423 -3.93 16.73 7.99
N THR A 424 -3.49 15.49 7.72
CA THR A 424 -4.13 14.63 6.72
C THR A 424 -5.59 14.38 7.08
N LEU A 425 -5.87 13.97 8.33
CA LEU A 425 -7.23 13.72 8.80
C LEU A 425 -8.11 14.97 8.67
N LEU A 426 -7.67 16.12 9.15
CA LEU A 426 -8.46 17.35 9.11
C LEU A 426 -8.76 17.79 7.68
N LEU A 427 -7.76 17.82 6.80
CA LEU A 427 -7.94 18.23 5.41
C LEU A 427 -8.84 17.26 4.65
N ASN A 428 -8.62 15.95 4.80
CA ASN A 428 -9.41 14.90 4.18
C ASN A 428 -10.87 14.93 4.68
N TYR A 429 -11.10 15.17 5.97
CA TYR A 429 -12.43 15.32 6.56
C TYR A 429 -13.17 16.56 6.05
N ILE A 430 -12.49 17.72 6.01
CA ILE A 430 -13.07 18.95 5.44
C ILE A 430 -13.47 18.73 3.97
N TYR A 431 -12.61 18.05 3.23
CA TYR A 431 -12.91 17.73 1.82
C TYR A 431 -14.12 16.79 1.70
N TYR A 432 -14.20 15.77 2.56
CA TYR A 432 -15.35 14.87 2.63
C TYR A 432 -16.64 15.66 2.88
N LEU A 433 -16.69 16.49 3.89
CA LEU A 433 -17.86 17.31 4.22
C LEU A 433 -18.27 18.18 3.04
N LYS A 434 -17.33 18.91 2.44
CA LYS A 434 -17.60 19.79 1.31
C LYS A 434 -18.22 19.02 0.13
N ASN A 435 -17.70 17.85 -0.20
CA ASN A 435 -18.21 17.06 -1.33
C ASN A 435 -19.56 16.39 -1.03
N VAL A 436 -19.77 15.87 0.17
CA VAL A 436 -21.06 15.30 0.57
C VAL A 436 -22.14 16.38 0.62
N PHE A 437 -21.82 17.63 1.03
CA PHE A 437 -22.76 18.73 1.00
C PHE A 437 -23.04 19.30 -0.40
N THR A 438 -22.06 19.27 -1.33
CA THR A 438 -22.26 19.73 -2.71
C THR A 438 -23.17 18.80 -3.52
N ILE A 439 -23.17 17.51 -3.25
CA ILE A 439 -24.14 16.56 -3.81
C ILE A 439 -25.58 16.97 -3.45
N CYS A 440 -25.79 17.70 -2.33
CA CYS A 440 -27.09 18.24 -1.93
C CYS A 440 -27.59 19.43 -2.75
N LYS A 441 -26.72 20.24 -3.35
CA LYS A 441 -27.15 21.48 -4.03
C LYS A 441 -27.61 21.22 -5.46
N ILE A 442 -27.38 20.04 -6.00
CA ILE A 442 -27.74 19.66 -7.37
C ILE A 442 -29.16 19.08 -7.42
N GLU A 443 -29.74 18.71 -6.26
CA GLU A 443 -31.11 18.19 -6.15
C GLU A 443 -32.17 19.28 -5.85
N LYS A 444 -31.80 20.53 -5.79
CA LYS A 444 -32.73 21.70 -5.74
C LYS A 444 -32.70 22.46 -7.06
#